data_87e57b1e24f8242ad73a91debae41e97
#
_entry.id   87e57b1e24f8242ad73a91debae41e97
#
_cell.length_a   1.000
_cell.length_b   1.000
_cell.length_c   1.000
_cell.angle_alpha   90.00
_cell.angle_beta   90.00
_cell.angle_gamma   90.00
#
_symmetry.space_group_name_H-M   'P 1'
#
loop_
_entity.id
_entity.type
_entity.pdbx_description
1 polymer ?
#
loop_
_entity_poly.entity_id
_entity_poly.type
_entity_poly.pdbx_seq_one_letter_code
_entity_poly.pdbx_strand_id
1 'polypeptide(L)'
;MYVSMKLIRIFVASIKKRRIMGQILPGITVSFENPKGGVGKSTLTALFAGYVKSLSENSEGLSIAVVDIDDMQNTIGRMRDNEAEEGADKSSEYEVINIGSSEFINQLDFLKENFDIILVDFPGNLKQNGVIETLHFIDVVIMPFEPNQTDLLPTLRFYEEVYKDIIQKRAELGLKTTVRGVMNRVMPNVLEFKEIMKTKDALPFELLNNYVKDSRVDFQRNVTTLMKKYQHPCDAFCEEVLELISNHLES
;
A
#
# COMPACT_ATOMS: atom_id res chain seq x y z
N MET A 1 -10.23 15.10 12.02
CA MET A 1 -11.38 14.16 12.17
C MET A 1 -12.52 14.42 11.16
N TYR A 2 -12.99 15.64 10.90
CA TYR A 2 -14.09 15.91 9.95
C TYR A 2 -13.73 15.72 8.47
N VAL A 3 -12.50 15.98 8.04
CA VAL A 3 -12.09 15.89 6.64
C VAL A 3 -11.94 14.41 6.22
N SER A 4 -11.36 13.58 7.08
CA SER A 4 -11.17 12.13 6.84
C SER A 4 -12.50 11.41 6.64
N MET A 5 -13.49 11.64 7.49
CA MET A 5 -14.84 11.04 7.34
C MET A 5 -15.55 11.44 6.05
N LYS A 6 -15.29 12.63 5.53
CA LYS A 6 -15.89 13.09 4.27
C LYS A 6 -15.26 12.38 3.06
N LEU A 7 -13.95 12.26 3.02
CA LEU A 7 -13.22 11.54 1.96
C LEU A 7 -13.59 10.05 1.93
N ILE A 8 -13.66 9.43 3.11
CA ILE A 8 -14.08 8.03 3.26
C ILE A 8 -15.51 7.83 2.76
N ARG A 9 -16.44 8.72 3.14
CA ARG A 9 -17.82 8.66 2.64
C ARG A 9 -17.89 8.82 1.13
N ILE A 10 -17.05 9.66 0.52
CA ILE A 10 -16.97 9.85 -0.92
C ILE A 10 -16.42 8.56 -1.56
N PHE A 11 -15.34 7.97 -1.03
CA PHE A 11 -14.75 6.74 -1.53
C PHE A 11 -15.72 5.55 -1.41
N VAL A 12 -16.30 5.33 -0.23
CA VAL A 12 -17.31 4.29 -0.01
C VAL A 12 -18.56 4.53 -0.87
N ALA A 13 -18.99 5.78 -1.03
CA ALA A 13 -20.13 6.12 -1.89
C ALA A 13 -19.80 5.88 -3.38
N SER A 14 -18.58 6.13 -3.81
CA SER A 14 -18.12 5.86 -5.18
C SER A 14 -18.15 4.34 -5.46
N ILE A 15 -17.60 3.52 -4.58
CA ILE A 15 -17.67 2.05 -4.70
C ILE A 15 -19.13 1.55 -4.65
N LYS A 16 -19.94 2.02 -3.69
CA LYS A 16 -21.36 1.62 -3.57
C LYS A 16 -22.21 2.07 -4.74
N LYS A 17 -22.04 3.30 -5.24
CA LYS A 17 -22.79 3.80 -6.40
C LYS A 17 -22.54 2.92 -7.62
N ARG A 18 -21.33 2.43 -7.80
CA ARG A 18 -20.97 1.56 -8.92
C ARG A 18 -21.54 0.14 -8.74
N ARG A 19 -21.58 -0.41 -7.51
CA ARG A 19 -22.27 -1.68 -7.21
C ARG A 19 -23.79 -1.60 -7.41
N ILE A 20 -24.45 -0.49 -7.04
CA ILE A 20 -25.90 -0.29 -7.20
C ILE A 20 -26.27 -0.14 -8.67
N MET A 21 -25.39 0.36 -9.53
CA MET A 21 -25.64 0.47 -10.98
C MET A 21 -25.44 -0.85 -11.75
N GLY A 22 -25.24 -1.97 -11.05
CA GLY A 22 -25.03 -3.29 -11.65
C GLY A 22 -23.65 -3.47 -12.29
N GLN A 23 -22.75 -2.52 -12.09
CA GLN A 23 -21.35 -2.65 -12.46
C GLN A 23 -20.59 -3.22 -11.27
N ILE A 24 -20.24 -4.51 -11.34
CA ILE A 24 -19.26 -5.10 -10.44
C ILE A 24 -17.93 -4.48 -10.83
N LEU A 25 -17.46 -3.51 -10.03
CA LEU A 25 -16.08 -3.06 -10.19
C LEU A 25 -15.17 -4.06 -9.52
N PRO A 26 -14.15 -4.52 -10.23
CA PRO A 26 -13.12 -5.34 -9.62
C PRO A 26 -12.40 -4.53 -8.53
N GLY A 27 -11.99 -5.22 -7.47
CA GLY A 27 -11.17 -4.64 -6.43
C GLY A 27 -9.87 -4.06 -6.98
N ILE A 28 -9.33 -3.07 -6.30
CA ILE A 28 -8.08 -2.40 -6.68
C ILE A 28 -6.88 -3.03 -5.99
N THR A 29 -5.81 -3.29 -6.74
CA THR A 29 -4.54 -3.78 -6.21
C THR A 29 -3.61 -2.63 -5.89
N VAL A 30 -3.06 -2.65 -4.67
CA VAL A 30 -2.17 -1.60 -4.16
C VAL A 30 -0.93 -2.24 -3.55
N SER A 31 0.24 -1.67 -3.77
CA SER A 31 1.46 -2.14 -3.11
C SER A 31 2.33 -0.99 -2.59
N PHE A 32 3.04 -1.28 -1.50
CA PHE A 32 4.18 -0.49 -1.06
C PHE A 32 5.45 -1.19 -1.56
N GLU A 33 6.06 -0.68 -2.64
CA GLU A 33 7.08 -1.41 -3.37
C GLU A 33 8.39 -0.65 -3.53
N ASN A 34 9.50 -1.34 -3.29
CA ASN A 34 10.85 -0.83 -3.51
C ASN A 34 11.82 -2.01 -3.58
N PRO A 35 12.79 -2.04 -4.53
CA PRO A 35 13.77 -3.12 -4.64
C PRO A 35 14.71 -3.22 -3.43
N LYS A 36 14.80 -2.15 -2.64
CA LYS A 36 15.64 -2.14 -1.44
C LYS A 36 14.92 -2.80 -0.26
N GLY A 37 15.61 -3.73 0.38
CA GLY A 37 15.13 -4.33 1.63
C GLY A 37 15.14 -3.32 2.79
N GLY A 38 14.24 -3.49 3.74
CA GLY A 38 14.23 -2.71 4.99
C GLY A 38 13.67 -1.29 4.90
N VAL A 39 13.19 -0.82 3.76
CA VAL A 39 12.61 0.53 3.59
C VAL A 39 11.21 0.69 4.21
N GLY A 40 10.62 -0.39 4.74
CA GLY A 40 9.36 -0.35 5.47
C GLY A 40 8.13 -0.82 4.68
N LYS A 41 8.28 -1.55 3.58
CA LYS A 41 7.16 -2.06 2.76
C LYS A 41 6.07 -2.75 3.59
N SER A 42 6.37 -3.89 4.18
CA SER A 42 5.43 -4.68 4.99
C SER A 42 4.87 -3.88 6.18
N THR A 43 5.70 -3.01 6.79
CA THR A 43 5.27 -2.12 7.87
C THR A 43 4.18 -1.15 7.40
N LEU A 44 4.39 -0.48 6.26
CA LEU A 44 3.42 0.46 5.70
C LEU A 44 2.17 -0.26 5.19
N THR A 45 2.33 -1.47 4.62
CA THR A 45 1.22 -2.35 4.23
C THR A 45 0.33 -2.66 5.43
N ALA A 46 0.90 -3.14 6.54
CA ALA A 46 0.14 -3.47 7.75
C ALA A 46 -0.51 -2.23 8.39
N LEU A 47 0.21 -1.10 8.46
CA LEU A 47 -0.34 0.16 8.99
C LEU A 47 -1.52 0.66 8.16
N PHE A 48 -1.40 0.65 6.84
CA PHE A 48 -2.47 1.10 5.96
C PHE A 48 -3.67 0.15 6.01
N ALA A 49 -3.44 -1.17 6.04
CA ALA A 49 -4.49 -2.17 6.21
C ALA A 49 -5.28 -1.96 7.51
N GLY A 50 -4.59 -1.82 8.64
CA GLY A 50 -5.20 -1.56 9.94
C GLY A 50 -5.97 -0.24 9.99
N TYR A 51 -5.47 0.79 9.29
CA TYR A 51 -6.16 2.06 9.14
C TYR A 51 -7.47 1.88 8.36
N VAL A 52 -7.44 1.27 7.18
CA VAL A 52 -8.64 1.02 6.36
C VAL A 52 -9.65 0.17 7.10
N LYS A 53 -9.20 -0.88 7.81
CA LYS A 53 -10.08 -1.72 8.64
C LYS A 53 -10.78 -0.92 9.72
N SER A 54 -10.09 0.02 10.39
CA SER A 54 -10.68 0.88 11.42
C SER A 54 -11.76 1.83 10.89
N LEU A 55 -11.70 2.17 9.62
CA LEU A 55 -12.70 2.99 8.96
C LEU A 55 -13.94 2.18 8.58
N SER A 56 -13.77 0.91 8.24
CA SER A 56 -14.85 0.03 7.81
C SER A 56 -15.83 -0.30 8.94
N GLU A 57 -15.44 -0.23 10.20
CA GLU A 57 -16.36 -0.37 11.35
C GLU A 57 -17.36 0.79 11.48
N ASN A 58 -16.94 1.99 11.06
CA ASN A 58 -17.76 3.20 11.15
C ASN A 58 -18.56 3.52 9.89
N SER A 59 -18.28 2.79 8.79
CA SER A 59 -18.92 2.96 7.49
C SER A 59 -19.13 1.60 6.85
N GLU A 60 -20.37 1.25 6.57
CA GLU A 60 -20.73 -0.04 5.99
C GLU A 60 -19.79 -0.46 4.84
N GLY A 61 -18.79 -1.29 5.17
CA GLY A 61 -18.37 -2.35 4.29
C GLY A 61 -17.29 -2.09 3.25
N LEU A 62 -16.12 -1.48 3.58
CA LEU A 62 -14.92 -1.74 2.77
C LEU A 62 -14.32 -3.10 3.14
N SER A 63 -14.22 -4.00 2.19
CA SER A 63 -13.51 -5.26 2.33
C SER A 63 -12.05 -5.10 1.91
N ILE A 64 -11.12 -5.51 2.77
CA ILE A 64 -9.68 -5.41 2.53
C ILE A 64 -9.01 -6.76 2.76
N ALA A 65 -8.10 -7.12 1.86
CA ALA A 65 -7.18 -8.23 2.04
C ALA A 65 -5.73 -7.76 1.91
N VAL A 66 -4.84 -8.34 2.70
CA VAL A 66 -3.40 -8.29 2.49
C VAL A 66 -2.96 -9.62 1.93
N VAL A 67 -2.32 -9.60 0.77
CA VAL A 67 -1.72 -10.78 0.14
C VAL A 67 -0.21 -10.68 0.31
N ASP A 68 0.33 -11.50 1.19
CA ASP A 68 1.78 -11.62 1.43
C ASP A 68 2.34 -12.65 0.42
N ILE A 69 3.11 -12.18 -0.55
CA ILE A 69 3.71 -13.02 -1.59
C ILE A 69 5.19 -13.32 -1.33
N ASP A 70 5.70 -12.97 -0.16
CA ASP A 70 7.06 -13.31 0.27
C ASP A 70 7.12 -14.71 0.87
N ASP A 71 7.26 -15.72 0.02
CA ASP A 71 7.34 -17.15 0.44
C ASP A 71 8.45 -17.43 1.46
N MET A 72 9.49 -16.59 1.53
CA MET A 72 10.64 -16.83 2.40
C MET A 72 10.50 -16.14 3.76
N GLN A 73 10.01 -14.91 3.78
CA GLN A 73 9.94 -14.13 5.03
C GLN A 73 8.55 -14.18 5.63
N ASN A 74 7.51 -14.14 4.81
CA ASN A 74 6.10 -14.16 5.22
C ASN A 74 5.85 -13.25 6.44
N THR A 75 6.25 -11.98 6.30
CA THR A 75 6.35 -11.07 7.44
C THR A 75 5.00 -10.77 8.06
N ILE A 76 3.99 -10.50 7.25
CA ILE A 76 2.64 -10.13 7.72
C ILE A 76 1.91 -11.37 8.21
N GLY A 77 2.07 -12.51 7.54
CA GLY A 77 1.51 -13.77 8.00
C GLY A 77 2.01 -14.19 9.38
N ARG A 78 3.33 -14.11 9.63
CA ARG A 78 3.90 -14.41 10.95
C ARG A 78 3.43 -13.45 12.04
N MET A 79 3.23 -12.17 11.71
CA MET A 79 2.64 -11.22 12.66
C MET A 79 1.23 -11.67 13.06
N ARG A 80 0.41 -12.10 12.10
CA ARG A 80 -0.94 -12.60 12.34
C ARG A 80 -0.93 -13.83 13.24
N ASP A 81 -0.04 -14.78 12.95
CA ASP A 81 0.07 -16.02 13.73
C ASP A 81 0.43 -15.72 15.20
N ASN A 82 1.42 -14.84 15.42
CA ASN A 82 1.82 -14.42 16.76
C ASN A 82 0.67 -13.73 17.53
N GLU A 83 -0.06 -12.83 16.87
CA GLU A 83 -1.19 -12.12 17.47
C GLU A 83 -2.34 -13.08 17.80
N ALA A 84 -2.58 -14.09 16.97
CA ALA A 84 -3.57 -15.14 17.24
C ALA A 84 -3.18 -16.00 18.45
N GLU A 85 -1.89 -16.35 18.60
CA GLU A 85 -1.38 -17.06 19.77
C GLU A 85 -1.50 -16.23 21.06
N GLU A 86 -1.36 -14.92 20.97
CA GLU A 86 -1.56 -13.98 22.10
C GLU A 86 -3.03 -13.73 22.43
N GLY A 87 -3.97 -14.33 21.70
CA GLY A 87 -5.40 -14.22 21.94
C GLY A 87 -6.04 -12.94 21.40
N ALA A 88 -5.56 -12.47 20.26
CA ALA A 88 -6.12 -11.29 19.58
C ALA A 88 -7.62 -11.45 19.28
N ASP A 89 -8.33 -10.32 19.29
CA ASP A 89 -9.74 -10.26 18.96
C ASP A 89 -9.96 -10.42 17.45
N LYS A 90 -10.49 -11.57 17.05
CA LYS A 90 -10.76 -11.91 15.65
C LYS A 90 -11.68 -10.90 14.95
N SER A 91 -12.55 -10.20 15.65
CA SER A 91 -13.44 -9.20 15.06
C SER A 91 -12.67 -7.98 14.52
N SER A 92 -11.48 -7.72 15.06
CA SER A 92 -10.61 -6.63 14.64
C SER A 92 -9.63 -7.00 13.53
N GLU A 93 -9.60 -8.26 13.09
CA GLU A 93 -8.72 -8.74 12.03
C GLU A 93 -9.18 -8.26 10.63
N TYR A 94 -8.23 -7.95 9.76
CA TYR A 94 -8.46 -7.93 8.32
C TYR A 94 -7.93 -9.23 7.70
N GLU A 95 -8.34 -9.55 6.49
CA GLU A 95 -7.92 -10.80 5.83
C GLU A 95 -6.43 -10.75 5.48
N VAL A 96 -5.68 -11.81 5.83
CA VAL A 96 -4.27 -12.01 5.44
C VAL A 96 -4.16 -13.35 4.72
N ILE A 97 -3.70 -13.29 3.47
CA ILE A 97 -3.60 -14.44 2.56
C ILE A 97 -2.12 -14.61 2.22
N ASN A 98 -1.58 -15.79 2.52
CA ASN A 98 -0.18 -16.13 2.22
C ASN A 98 -0.15 -17.06 1.01
N ILE A 99 0.26 -16.54 -0.12
CA ILE A 99 0.34 -17.29 -1.40
C ILE A 99 1.54 -16.80 -2.21
N GLY A 100 2.13 -17.69 -3.01
CA GLY A 100 3.22 -17.30 -3.90
C GLY A 100 2.77 -16.45 -5.09
N SER A 101 3.73 -15.80 -5.75
CA SER A 101 3.49 -14.89 -6.88
C SER A 101 2.65 -15.53 -8.00
N SER A 102 2.93 -16.78 -8.37
CA SER A 102 2.17 -17.47 -9.42
C SER A 102 0.73 -17.76 -9.00
N GLU A 103 0.51 -18.08 -7.74
CA GLU A 103 -0.83 -18.34 -7.21
C GLU A 103 -1.62 -17.05 -7.09
N PHE A 104 -1.00 -15.94 -6.69
CA PHE A 104 -1.62 -14.62 -6.69
C PHE A 104 -2.19 -14.27 -8.07
N ILE A 105 -1.42 -14.46 -9.15
CA ILE A 105 -1.87 -14.17 -10.51
C ILE A 105 -3.09 -15.05 -10.87
N ASN A 106 -3.06 -16.32 -10.52
CA ASN A 106 -4.16 -17.25 -10.78
C ASN A 106 -5.44 -16.93 -9.99
N GLN A 107 -5.29 -16.37 -8.79
CA GLN A 107 -6.41 -16.02 -7.91
C GLN A 107 -6.86 -14.54 -8.04
N LEU A 108 -6.22 -13.76 -8.91
CA LEU A 108 -6.45 -12.32 -8.97
C LEU A 108 -7.91 -11.94 -9.22
N ASP A 109 -8.58 -12.62 -10.14
CA ASP A 109 -9.99 -12.36 -10.44
C ASP A 109 -10.87 -12.65 -9.22
N PHE A 110 -10.65 -13.77 -8.54
CA PHE A 110 -11.33 -14.09 -7.30
C PHE A 110 -11.09 -13.04 -6.21
N LEU A 111 -9.85 -12.59 -6.05
CA LEU A 111 -9.51 -11.55 -5.08
C LEU A 111 -10.23 -10.24 -5.41
N LYS A 112 -10.20 -9.82 -6.68
CA LYS A 112 -10.87 -8.59 -7.15
C LYS A 112 -12.40 -8.66 -7.06
N GLU A 113 -13.00 -9.83 -7.11
CA GLU A 113 -14.45 -10.02 -6.92
C GLU A 113 -14.85 -9.92 -5.44
N ASN A 114 -13.99 -10.33 -4.51
CA ASN A 114 -14.32 -10.46 -3.09
C ASN A 114 -13.85 -9.30 -2.22
N PHE A 115 -12.82 -8.56 -2.66
CA PHE A 115 -12.24 -7.46 -1.87
C PHE A 115 -12.26 -6.14 -2.65
N ASP A 116 -12.53 -5.06 -1.94
CA ASP A 116 -12.50 -3.70 -2.51
C ASP A 116 -11.05 -3.19 -2.66
N ILE A 117 -10.20 -3.51 -1.68
CA ILE A 117 -8.77 -3.17 -1.68
C ILE A 117 -7.95 -4.43 -1.40
N ILE A 118 -7.01 -4.71 -2.29
CA ILE A 118 -6.08 -5.82 -2.19
C ILE A 118 -4.67 -5.24 -2.05
N LEU A 119 -4.11 -5.32 -0.85
CA LEU A 119 -2.75 -4.90 -0.59
C LEU A 119 -1.81 -6.07 -0.87
N VAL A 120 -0.85 -5.87 -1.75
CA VAL A 120 0.13 -6.91 -2.09
C VAL A 120 1.47 -6.56 -1.44
N ASP A 121 1.94 -7.39 -0.52
CA ASP A 121 3.24 -7.25 0.13
C ASP A 121 4.29 -8.08 -0.62
N PHE A 122 5.26 -7.38 -1.20
CA PHE A 122 6.30 -7.94 -2.03
C PHE A 122 7.56 -8.27 -1.24
N PRO A 123 8.29 -9.36 -1.61
CA PRO A 123 9.57 -9.66 -1.02
C PRO A 123 10.59 -8.53 -1.25
N GLY A 124 11.56 -8.42 -0.34
CA GLY A 124 12.66 -7.47 -0.49
C GLY A 124 13.58 -7.77 -1.68
N ASN A 125 13.51 -8.98 -2.23
CA ASN A 125 14.28 -9.40 -3.39
C ASN A 125 13.37 -9.69 -4.58
N LEU A 126 13.30 -8.75 -5.51
CA LEU A 126 12.50 -8.86 -6.73
C LEU A 126 13.02 -9.91 -7.75
N LYS A 127 14.19 -10.52 -7.50
CA LYS A 127 14.73 -11.57 -8.38
C LYS A 127 14.10 -12.94 -8.15
N GLN A 128 13.19 -13.07 -7.19
CA GLN A 128 12.41 -14.29 -7.04
C GLN A 128 11.51 -14.52 -8.26
N ASN A 129 11.33 -15.78 -8.63
CA ASN A 129 10.55 -16.14 -9.81
C ASN A 129 9.10 -15.67 -9.69
N GLY A 130 8.60 -15.03 -10.73
CA GLY A 130 7.21 -14.56 -10.82
C GLY A 130 6.94 -13.20 -10.14
N VAL A 131 7.87 -12.65 -9.36
CA VAL A 131 7.66 -11.39 -8.64
C VAL A 131 7.54 -10.21 -9.61
N ILE A 132 8.43 -10.13 -10.60
CA ILE A 132 8.38 -9.03 -11.61
C ILE A 132 7.10 -9.12 -12.44
N GLU A 133 6.68 -10.31 -12.81
CA GLU A 133 5.43 -10.56 -13.52
C GLU A 133 4.23 -10.07 -12.71
N THR A 134 4.26 -10.26 -11.39
CA THR A 134 3.19 -9.81 -10.48
C THR A 134 3.04 -8.28 -10.47
N LEU A 135 4.13 -7.51 -10.65
CA LEU A 135 4.07 -6.04 -10.71
C LEU A 135 3.15 -5.52 -11.83
N HIS A 136 2.97 -6.27 -12.91
CA HIS A 136 2.05 -5.92 -13.99
C HIS A 136 0.58 -5.94 -13.59
N PHE A 137 0.24 -6.46 -12.43
CA PHE A 137 -1.14 -6.56 -11.94
C PHE A 137 -1.45 -5.56 -10.82
N ILE A 138 -0.52 -4.64 -10.52
CA ILE A 138 -0.70 -3.64 -9.47
C ILE A 138 -1.23 -2.33 -10.08
N ASP A 139 -2.34 -1.84 -9.56
CA ASP A 139 -3.02 -0.64 -10.05
C ASP A 139 -2.43 0.63 -9.42
N VAL A 140 -2.13 0.60 -8.12
CA VAL A 140 -1.52 1.73 -7.39
C VAL A 140 -0.26 1.27 -6.66
N VAL A 141 0.84 1.94 -6.94
CA VAL A 141 2.15 1.65 -6.36
C VAL A 141 2.64 2.86 -5.57
N ILE A 142 2.99 2.65 -4.32
CA ILE A 142 3.65 3.64 -3.48
C ILE A 142 5.08 3.15 -3.20
N MET A 143 6.08 3.95 -3.59
CA MET A 143 7.49 3.59 -3.43
C MET A 143 8.08 4.26 -2.18
N PRO A 144 8.18 3.54 -1.03
CA PRO A 144 8.79 4.08 0.18
C PRO A 144 10.31 4.11 0.04
N PHE A 145 10.94 5.21 0.46
CA PHE A 145 12.38 5.35 0.55
C PHE A 145 12.77 6.29 1.71
N GLU A 146 13.93 6.06 2.32
CA GLU A 146 14.47 7.02 3.28
C GLU A 146 15.04 8.23 2.52
N PRO A 147 14.94 9.45 3.07
CA PRO A 147 15.42 10.66 2.42
C PRO A 147 16.95 10.76 2.44
N ASN A 148 17.61 9.83 1.77
CA ASN A 148 19.06 9.78 1.57
C ASN A 148 19.37 9.25 0.16
N GLN A 149 20.58 9.53 -0.34
CA GLN A 149 20.98 9.13 -1.69
C GLN A 149 21.06 7.60 -1.86
N THR A 150 21.38 6.86 -0.79
CA THR A 150 21.52 5.40 -0.82
C THR A 150 20.19 4.71 -1.09
N ASP A 151 19.08 5.33 -0.72
CA ASP A 151 17.72 4.82 -0.95
C ASP A 151 17.08 5.45 -2.18
N LEU A 152 17.26 6.76 -2.36
CA LEU A 152 16.65 7.48 -3.48
C LEU A 152 17.17 6.98 -4.84
N LEU A 153 18.48 6.80 -5.01
CA LEU A 153 19.04 6.39 -6.30
C LEU A 153 18.55 5.00 -6.77
N PRO A 154 18.52 3.95 -5.94
CA PRO A 154 17.90 2.68 -6.35
C PRO A 154 16.41 2.81 -6.66
N THR A 155 15.67 3.65 -5.93
CA THR A 155 14.26 3.90 -6.18
C THR A 155 14.03 4.56 -7.54
N LEU A 156 14.85 5.56 -7.90
CA LEU A 156 14.81 6.20 -9.21
C LEU A 156 15.10 5.22 -10.33
N ARG A 157 16.14 4.40 -10.20
CA ARG A 157 16.47 3.36 -11.18
C ARG A 157 15.34 2.35 -11.35
N PHE A 158 14.74 1.92 -10.27
CA PHE A 158 13.63 0.97 -10.30
C PHE A 158 12.42 1.54 -11.04
N TYR A 159 12.09 2.81 -10.81
CA TYR A 159 11.06 3.48 -11.57
C TYR A 159 11.40 3.54 -13.08
N GLU A 160 12.62 3.98 -13.41
CA GLU A 160 13.06 4.16 -14.80
C GLU A 160 13.16 2.82 -15.56
N GLU A 161 13.69 1.78 -14.93
CA GLU A 161 14.01 0.51 -15.57
C GLU A 161 12.84 -0.49 -15.55
N VAL A 162 11.90 -0.36 -14.60
CA VAL A 162 10.81 -1.31 -14.40
C VAL A 162 9.45 -0.64 -14.58
N TYR A 163 9.13 0.36 -13.77
CA TYR A 163 7.77 0.91 -13.77
C TYR A 163 7.41 1.69 -15.02
N LYS A 164 8.34 2.37 -15.67
CA LYS A 164 8.04 3.04 -16.96
C LYS A 164 7.56 2.06 -18.02
N ASP A 165 8.21 0.90 -18.13
CA ASP A 165 7.82 -0.16 -19.06
C ASP A 165 6.45 -0.77 -18.69
N ILE A 166 6.23 -1.04 -17.40
CA ILE A 166 4.94 -1.54 -16.89
C ILE A 166 3.82 -0.56 -17.19
N ILE A 167 4.00 0.73 -16.87
CA ILE A 167 3.00 1.78 -17.11
C ILE A 167 2.64 1.83 -18.60
N GLN A 168 3.64 1.81 -19.48
CA GLN A 168 3.43 1.83 -20.91
C GLN A 168 2.66 0.60 -21.40
N LYS A 169 3.11 -0.60 -21.03
CA LYS A 169 2.45 -1.86 -21.43
C LYS A 169 1.01 -1.97 -20.94
N ARG A 170 0.75 -1.54 -19.72
CA ARG A 170 -0.60 -1.51 -19.17
C ARG A 170 -1.48 -0.49 -19.88
N ALA A 171 -0.94 0.69 -20.23
CA ALA A 171 -1.67 1.69 -21.00
C ALA A 171 -2.05 1.20 -22.41
N GLU A 172 -1.21 0.41 -23.06
CA GLU A 172 -1.50 -0.23 -24.35
C GLU A 172 -2.70 -1.21 -24.26
N LEU A 173 -2.95 -1.76 -23.06
CA LEU A 173 -4.10 -2.62 -22.74
C LEU A 173 -5.33 -1.84 -22.23
N GLY A 174 -5.27 -0.51 -22.19
CA GLY A 174 -6.32 0.32 -21.62
C GLY A 174 -6.36 0.31 -20.08
N LEU A 175 -5.31 -0.20 -19.42
CA LEU A 175 -5.19 -0.24 -17.96
C LEU A 175 -4.31 0.91 -17.48
N LYS A 176 -4.68 1.51 -16.35
CA LYS A 176 -3.90 2.55 -15.71
C LYS A 176 -3.03 1.97 -14.58
N THR A 177 -1.86 2.55 -14.38
CA THR A 177 -1.04 2.36 -13.17
C THR A 177 -0.69 3.72 -12.61
N THR A 178 -0.95 3.92 -11.32
CA THR A 178 -0.56 5.14 -10.61
C THR A 178 0.65 4.84 -9.72
N VAL A 179 1.74 5.58 -9.90
CA VAL A 179 2.96 5.44 -9.10
C VAL A 179 3.21 6.73 -8.33
N ARG A 180 3.51 6.63 -7.03
CA ARG A 180 3.90 7.74 -6.15
C ARG A 180 5.08 7.32 -5.28
N GLY A 181 5.95 8.27 -4.99
CA GLY A 181 6.97 8.08 -3.96
C GLY A 181 6.47 8.52 -2.59
N VAL A 182 6.96 7.90 -1.53
CA VAL A 182 6.77 8.39 -0.15
C VAL A 182 8.09 8.37 0.60
N MET A 183 8.42 9.49 1.23
CA MET A 183 9.56 9.52 2.12
C MET A 183 9.19 8.89 3.47
N ASN A 184 9.90 7.84 3.81
CA ASN A 184 9.73 7.08 5.05
C ASN A 184 10.91 7.32 6.00
N ARG A 185 10.67 7.16 7.30
CA ARG A 185 11.67 7.39 8.37
C ARG A 185 12.30 8.79 8.32
N VAL A 186 11.47 9.77 8.07
CA VAL A 186 11.90 11.15 7.90
C VAL A 186 12.26 11.78 9.25
N MET A 187 13.43 12.37 9.31
CA MET A 187 13.83 13.32 10.35
C MET A 187 13.81 14.73 9.74
N PRO A 188 12.79 15.57 10.02
CA PRO A 188 12.57 16.82 9.28
C PRO A 188 13.71 17.86 9.38
N ASN A 189 14.54 17.72 10.40
CA ASN A 189 15.67 18.64 10.63
C ASN A 189 16.93 18.27 9.83
N VAL A 190 16.98 17.10 9.21
CA VAL A 190 18.12 16.59 8.44
C VAL A 190 18.20 17.28 7.08
N LEU A 191 19.42 17.58 6.64
CA LEU A 191 19.69 18.34 5.41
C LEU A 191 19.18 17.61 4.16
N GLU A 192 19.43 16.32 4.08
CA GLU A 192 19.05 15.47 2.94
C GLU A 192 17.55 15.51 2.66
N PHE A 193 16.72 15.47 3.70
CA PHE A 193 15.26 15.65 3.55
C PHE A 193 14.92 17.01 2.93
N LYS A 194 15.54 18.08 3.42
CA LYS A 194 15.30 19.44 2.93
C LYS A 194 15.74 19.62 1.47
N GLU A 195 16.81 18.96 1.08
CA GLU A 195 17.32 18.98 -0.30
C GLU A 195 16.35 18.25 -1.25
N ILE A 196 15.89 17.04 -0.88
CA ILE A 196 14.90 16.31 -1.68
C ILE A 196 13.62 17.14 -1.82
N MET A 197 13.14 17.75 -0.73
CA MET A 197 11.94 18.60 -0.78
C MET A 197 12.08 19.80 -1.71
N LYS A 198 13.28 20.36 -1.86
CA LYS A 198 13.54 21.47 -2.82
C LYS A 198 13.54 21.00 -4.27
N THR A 199 13.90 19.76 -4.52
CA THR A 199 14.09 19.19 -5.86
C THR A 199 13.02 18.18 -6.22
N LYS A 200 11.95 18.03 -5.41
CA LYS A 200 10.93 17.02 -5.59
C LYS A 200 10.25 17.05 -6.97
N ASP A 201 10.06 18.24 -7.52
CA ASP A 201 9.42 18.45 -8.83
C ASP A 201 10.32 18.02 -10.02
N ALA A 202 11.60 17.75 -9.77
CA ALA A 202 12.54 17.20 -10.76
C ALA A 202 12.60 15.66 -10.70
N LEU A 203 11.92 15.00 -9.78
CA LEU A 203 11.85 13.55 -9.72
C LEU A 203 10.98 13.01 -10.87
N PRO A 204 11.26 11.80 -11.39
CA PRO A 204 10.50 11.21 -12.50
C PRO A 204 9.11 10.71 -12.09
N PHE A 205 8.78 10.74 -10.79
CA PHE A 205 7.48 10.43 -10.20
C PHE A 205 7.12 11.46 -9.14
N GLU A 206 5.84 11.66 -8.93
CA GLU A 206 5.35 12.56 -7.89
C GLU A 206 5.50 11.95 -6.49
N LEU A 207 5.80 12.80 -5.49
CA LEU A 207 5.80 12.40 -4.09
C LEU A 207 4.44 12.65 -3.46
N LEU A 208 4.07 11.79 -2.51
CA LEU A 208 3.00 12.12 -1.57
C LEU A 208 3.41 13.34 -0.73
N ASN A 209 2.44 14.16 -0.38
CA ASN A 209 2.66 15.36 0.44
C ASN A 209 2.98 14.99 1.89
N ASN A 210 2.36 13.93 2.38
CA ASN A 210 2.58 13.42 3.72
C ASN A 210 3.69 12.38 3.72
N TYR A 211 4.73 12.65 4.50
CA TYR A 211 5.82 11.72 4.75
C TYR A 211 5.62 10.97 6.07
N VAL A 212 6.28 9.84 6.23
CA VAL A 212 6.26 9.05 7.45
C VAL A 212 7.49 9.39 8.29
N LYS A 213 7.27 9.91 9.50
CA LYS A 213 8.38 10.27 10.43
C LYS A 213 9.12 9.03 10.92
N ASP A 214 10.41 9.20 11.26
CA ASP A 214 11.15 8.17 11.96
C ASP A 214 10.61 8.02 13.39
N SER A 215 9.94 6.93 13.62
CA SER A 215 9.23 6.62 14.87
C SER A 215 9.38 5.12 15.17
N ARG A 216 10.62 4.63 15.09
CA ARG A 216 10.92 3.18 15.19
C ARG A 216 10.31 2.53 16.42
N VAL A 217 10.31 3.24 17.55
CA VAL A 217 9.73 2.73 18.81
C VAL A 217 8.21 2.59 18.71
N ASP A 218 7.55 3.57 18.09
CA ASP A 218 6.11 3.53 17.90
C ASP A 218 5.71 2.43 16.89
N PHE A 219 6.48 2.29 15.81
CA PHE A 219 6.26 1.24 14.83
C PHE A 219 6.45 -0.16 15.43
N GLN A 220 7.51 -0.38 16.19
CA GLN A 220 7.76 -1.68 16.84
C GLN A 220 6.66 -2.09 17.82
N ARG A 221 5.96 -1.13 18.42
CA ARG A 221 4.91 -1.38 19.41
C ARG A 221 3.49 -1.42 18.82
N ASN A 222 3.28 -0.75 17.69
CA ASN A 222 1.93 -0.47 17.18
C ASN A 222 1.66 -1.05 15.78
N VAL A 223 2.66 -1.64 15.11
CA VAL A 223 2.42 -2.38 13.87
C VAL A 223 1.73 -3.70 14.21
N THR A 224 0.57 -3.89 13.67
CA THR A 224 -0.31 -5.01 13.95
C THR A 224 -1.07 -5.40 12.70
N THR A 225 -1.49 -6.66 12.62
CA THR A 225 -2.40 -7.15 11.57
C THR A 225 -3.87 -6.97 11.95
N LEU A 226 -4.14 -6.19 12.98
CA LEU A 226 -5.47 -5.91 13.51
C LEU A 226 -5.91 -4.50 13.10
N MET A 227 -7.19 -4.26 13.29
CA MET A 227 -7.73 -2.92 13.19
C MET A 227 -6.99 -1.94 14.10
N LYS A 228 -6.68 -0.79 13.56
CA LYS A 228 -6.04 0.27 14.31
C LYS A 228 -6.97 0.83 15.40
N LYS A 229 -6.54 0.78 16.64
CA LYS A 229 -7.33 1.26 17.81
C LYS A 229 -7.06 2.71 18.22
N TYR A 230 -5.98 3.34 17.71
CA TYR A 230 -5.53 4.67 18.15
C TYR A 230 -5.25 5.58 16.97
N GLN A 231 -5.30 6.90 17.23
CA GLN A 231 -4.82 7.87 16.29
C GLN A 231 -3.29 7.73 16.15
N HIS A 232 -2.82 7.49 14.93
CA HIS A 232 -1.40 7.25 14.66
C HIS A 232 -0.79 8.45 13.89
N PRO A 233 0.49 8.78 14.11
CA PRO A 233 1.17 9.85 13.36
C PRO A 233 1.12 9.67 11.83
N CYS A 234 0.85 8.45 11.35
CA CYS A 234 0.72 8.13 9.92
C CYS A 234 -0.69 8.30 9.35
N ASP A 235 -1.67 8.77 10.13
CA ASP A 235 -3.06 8.86 9.65
C ASP A 235 -3.18 9.79 8.44
N ALA A 236 -2.51 10.94 8.44
CA ALA A 236 -2.52 11.85 7.30
C ALA A 236 -1.92 11.22 6.03
N PHE A 237 -0.89 10.39 6.18
CA PHE A 237 -0.35 9.59 5.08
C PHE A 237 -1.37 8.56 4.59
N CYS A 238 -2.01 7.82 5.49
CA CYS A 238 -3.02 6.83 5.11
C CYS A 238 -4.24 7.49 4.43
N GLU A 239 -4.66 8.66 4.88
CA GLU A 239 -5.71 9.46 4.24
C GLU A 239 -5.34 9.84 2.80
N GLU A 240 -4.11 10.31 2.58
CA GLU A 240 -3.62 10.68 1.24
C GLU A 240 -3.53 9.46 0.31
N VAL A 241 -3.14 8.28 0.83
CA VAL A 241 -3.14 7.04 0.05
C VAL A 241 -4.55 6.64 -0.35
N LEU A 242 -5.55 6.75 0.54
CA LEU A 242 -6.95 6.51 0.19
C LEU A 242 -7.47 7.50 -0.87
N GLU A 243 -7.11 8.76 -0.76
CA GLU A 243 -7.46 9.76 -1.77
C GLU A 243 -6.83 9.43 -3.13
N LEU A 244 -5.57 9.00 -3.14
CA LEU A 244 -4.89 8.55 -4.35
C LEU A 244 -5.61 7.37 -5.00
N ILE A 245 -6.05 6.37 -4.22
CA ILE A 245 -6.82 5.22 -4.68
C ILE A 245 -8.16 5.69 -5.26
N SER A 246 -8.86 6.60 -4.59
CA SER A 246 -10.13 7.17 -5.07
C SER A 246 -9.96 7.85 -6.42
N ASN A 247 -8.96 8.70 -6.55
CA ASN A 247 -8.66 9.43 -7.79
C ASN A 247 -8.25 8.48 -8.93
N HIS A 248 -7.58 7.37 -8.62
CA HIS A 248 -7.26 6.33 -9.59
C HIS A 248 -8.53 5.67 -10.15
N LEU A 249 -9.50 5.40 -9.30
CA LEU A 249 -10.77 4.76 -9.69
C LEU A 249 -11.69 5.69 -10.49
N GLU A 250 -11.57 7.01 -10.34
CA GLU A 250 -12.42 8.00 -11.01
C GLU A 250 -11.89 8.43 -12.40
N SER A 251 -10.66 8.14 -12.70
CA SER A 251 -9.96 8.54 -13.93
C SER A 251 -10.00 7.47 -15.01
#